data_ed604bc8b433ac79263100ef184d7b3c
#
_entry.id   ed604bc8b433ac79263100ef184d7b3c
#
_cell.length_a   1.000
_cell.length_b   1.000
_cell.length_c   1.000
_cell.angle_alpha   90.00
_cell.angle_beta   90.00
_cell.angle_gamma   90.00
#
_symmetry.space_group_name_H-M   'P 1'
#
loop_
_entity.id
_entity.type
_entity.pdbx_description
1 polymer ?
#
loop_
_entity_poly.entity_id
_entity_poly.type
_entity_poly.pdbx_seq_one_letter_code
_entity_poly.pdbx_strand_id
1 'polypeptide(L)'
;EARVVPDVKLNRDSGKVDITYEIQEGDLYFVEKVQIRGNTKTRDKVIRRELRIRPGERFDGKKIEKSKERLQNLNYFEEITYDTEPTDAGANRKDLIFRVKEKRTGELSFGGGVSSIDTFMGFAEISQRNFDILNWPRFTGGGQSLAIRGQIGTIHQEYDVSFVEPYLFNKPISWGTNLFLTSQDNENTLFGERRMGASTTLSRLFKDVLRVGGGYTMERVELRDV
;
A
#
# COMPACT_ATOMS: atom_id res chain seq x y z
N GLU A 1 -10.51 18.85 21.57
CA GLU A 1 -9.09 18.67 21.92
C GLU A 1 -8.87 19.04 23.38
N ALA A 2 -8.13 18.24 24.12
CA ALA A 2 -7.70 18.59 25.46
C ALA A 2 -6.36 19.35 25.37
N ARG A 3 -6.26 20.45 26.11
CA ARG A 3 -5.01 21.18 26.28
C ARG A 3 -4.37 20.74 27.59
N VAL A 4 -3.13 20.29 27.54
CA VAL A 4 -2.36 19.89 28.70
C VAL A 4 -1.30 20.96 28.94
N VAL A 5 -1.34 21.59 30.12
CA VAL A 5 -0.36 22.60 30.54
C VAL A 5 0.42 22.01 31.71
N PRO A 6 1.73 21.78 31.57
CA PRO A 6 2.56 21.35 32.71
C PRO A 6 2.89 22.55 33.59
N ASP A 7 2.60 22.46 34.89
CA ASP A 7 3.12 23.34 35.95
C ASP A 7 4.28 22.64 36.64
N VAL A 8 5.47 23.21 36.53
CA VAL A 8 6.70 22.60 37.05
C VAL A 8 7.19 23.40 38.24
N LYS A 9 7.20 22.76 39.43
CA LYS A 9 7.71 23.36 40.69
C LYS A 9 8.97 22.63 41.14
N LEU A 10 10.05 23.40 41.26
CA LEU A 10 11.30 22.89 41.82
C LEU A 10 11.28 22.98 43.36
N ASN A 11 11.29 21.85 44.03
CA ASN A 11 11.48 21.79 45.49
C ASN A 11 12.98 21.79 45.78
N ARG A 12 13.50 22.97 46.17
CA ARG A 12 14.94 23.19 46.41
C ARG A 12 15.46 22.45 47.62
N ASP A 13 14.61 22.15 48.61
CA ASP A 13 15.01 21.52 49.86
C ASP A 13 15.18 20.00 49.70
N SER A 14 14.42 19.39 48.80
CA SER A 14 14.48 17.94 48.55
C SER A 14 15.20 17.58 47.23
N GLY A 15 15.55 18.56 46.39
CA GLY A 15 16.14 18.34 45.08
C GLY A 15 15.20 17.64 44.09
N LYS A 16 13.89 17.64 44.35
CA LYS A 16 12.87 17.00 43.53
C LYS A 16 12.11 18.04 42.70
N VAL A 17 11.58 17.60 41.55
CA VAL A 17 10.71 18.39 40.69
C VAL A 17 9.30 17.81 40.81
N ASP A 18 8.36 18.65 41.21
CA ASP A 18 6.93 18.30 41.21
C ASP A 18 6.32 18.83 39.91
N ILE A 19 5.74 17.94 39.14
CA ILE A 19 5.09 18.27 37.85
C ILE A 19 3.60 18.01 38.00
N THR A 20 2.81 19.09 37.89
CA THR A 20 1.36 19.00 37.89
C THR A 20 0.87 19.26 36.47
N TYR A 21 0.13 18.33 35.90
CA TYR A 21 -0.51 18.50 34.59
C TYR A 21 -1.92 19.03 34.76
N GLU A 22 -2.17 20.26 34.34
CA GLU A 22 -3.51 20.81 34.26
C GLU A 22 -4.11 20.43 32.91
N ILE A 23 -5.21 19.65 32.93
CA ILE A 23 -5.90 19.19 31.72
C ILE A 23 -7.18 19.98 31.54
N GLN A 24 -7.21 20.80 30.51
CA GLN A 24 -8.42 21.53 30.08
C GLN A 24 -9.10 20.72 28.98
N GLU A 25 -10.24 20.11 29.31
CA GLU A 25 -11.03 19.38 28.33
C GLU A 25 -11.76 20.37 27.41
N GLY A 26 -11.62 20.16 26.10
CA GLY A 26 -12.37 20.92 25.09
C GLY A 26 -13.69 20.24 24.76
N ASP A 27 -14.51 20.92 23.94
CA ASP A 27 -15.78 20.40 23.48
C ASP A 27 -15.64 19.13 22.62
N LEU A 28 -16.64 18.27 22.72
CA LEU A 28 -16.74 17.07 21.89
C LEU A 28 -17.27 17.44 20.52
N TYR A 29 -16.48 17.14 19.49
CA TYR A 29 -16.88 17.31 18.10
C TYR A 29 -17.17 15.98 17.42
N PHE A 30 -18.12 16.01 16.48
CA PHE A 30 -18.47 14.91 15.61
C PHE A 30 -18.11 15.24 14.15
N VAL A 31 -17.74 14.21 13.40
CA VAL A 31 -17.47 14.35 11.96
C VAL A 31 -18.80 14.37 11.22
N GLU A 32 -19.12 15.45 10.54
CA GLU A 32 -20.33 15.55 9.71
C GLU A 32 -20.09 14.83 8.38
N LYS A 33 -19.06 15.24 7.66
CA LYS A 33 -18.67 14.67 6.38
C LYS A 33 -17.18 14.39 6.34
N VAL A 34 -16.79 13.39 5.57
CA VAL A 34 -15.40 13.14 5.21
C VAL A 34 -15.23 13.42 3.72
N GLN A 35 -14.50 14.48 3.42
CA GLN A 35 -14.21 14.91 2.05
C GLN A 35 -12.78 14.50 1.69
N ILE A 36 -12.56 14.20 0.41
CA ILE A 36 -11.25 13.91 -0.16
C ILE A 36 -11.03 14.90 -1.29
N ARG A 37 -9.90 15.61 -1.27
CA ARG A 37 -9.57 16.63 -2.27
C ARG A 37 -8.17 16.38 -2.84
N GLY A 38 -7.99 16.61 -4.15
CA GLY A 38 -6.69 16.47 -4.83
C GLY A 38 -6.47 15.12 -5.52
N ASN A 39 -7.40 14.18 -5.40
CA ASN A 39 -7.36 12.90 -6.09
C ASN A 39 -7.90 13.02 -7.53
N THR A 40 -7.02 13.35 -8.46
CA THR A 40 -7.38 13.53 -9.89
C THR A 40 -7.34 12.23 -10.69
N LYS A 41 -6.54 11.27 -10.25
CA LYS A 41 -6.33 9.96 -10.89
C LYS A 41 -6.91 8.83 -10.05
N THR A 42 -6.62 8.83 -8.74
CA THR A 42 -7.05 7.78 -7.82
C THR A 42 -8.54 7.91 -7.54
N ARG A 43 -9.28 6.84 -7.73
CA ARG A 43 -10.72 6.80 -7.45
C ARG A 43 -10.99 7.05 -5.96
N ASP A 44 -12.01 7.83 -5.65
CA ASP A 44 -12.41 8.17 -4.26
C ASP A 44 -12.55 6.93 -3.39
N LYS A 45 -13.16 5.85 -3.92
CA LYS A 45 -13.32 4.58 -3.20
C LYS A 45 -12.00 3.97 -2.72
N VAL A 46 -10.89 4.17 -3.46
CA VAL A 46 -9.56 3.63 -3.12
C VAL A 46 -9.01 4.33 -1.88
N ILE A 47 -9.22 5.62 -1.78
CA ILE A 47 -8.80 6.42 -0.62
C ILE A 47 -9.74 6.15 0.56
N ARG A 48 -11.05 6.23 0.33
CA ARG A 48 -12.08 6.11 1.36
C ARG A 48 -12.04 4.78 2.12
N ARG A 49 -11.68 3.66 1.48
CA ARG A 49 -11.56 2.35 2.12
C ARG A 49 -10.41 2.27 3.14
N GLU A 50 -9.43 3.16 3.03
CA GLU A 50 -8.30 3.23 3.96
C GLU A 50 -8.60 4.08 5.20
N LEU A 51 -9.64 4.90 5.16
CA LEU A 51 -10.00 5.76 6.28
C LEU A 51 -10.61 4.96 7.43
N ARG A 52 -10.16 5.26 8.64
CA ARG A 52 -10.63 4.64 9.89
C ARG A 52 -11.70 5.45 10.61
N ILE A 53 -12.00 6.65 10.10
CA ILE A 53 -13.02 7.52 10.63
C ILE A 53 -14.17 7.66 9.62
N ARG A 54 -15.38 7.71 10.11
CA ARG A 54 -16.60 7.78 9.29
C ARG A 54 -17.46 8.96 9.69
N PRO A 55 -18.31 9.46 8.78
CA PRO A 55 -19.35 10.42 9.13
C PRO A 55 -20.20 9.93 10.30
N GLY A 56 -20.55 10.84 11.21
CA GLY A 56 -21.31 10.56 12.42
C GLY A 56 -20.49 10.09 13.62
N GLU A 57 -19.22 9.71 13.44
CA GLU A 57 -18.34 9.32 14.55
C GLU A 57 -17.80 10.54 15.31
N ARG A 58 -17.40 10.33 16.57
CA ARG A 58 -16.67 11.33 17.35
C ARG A 58 -15.33 11.63 16.66
N PHE A 59 -14.93 12.89 16.71
CA PHE A 59 -13.63 13.32 16.22
C PHE A 59 -12.51 12.66 17.05
N ASP A 60 -11.78 11.74 16.44
CA ASP A 60 -10.73 10.95 17.08
C ASP A 60 -9.41 11.13 16.33
N GLY A 61 -8.50 11.89 16.94
CA GLY A 61 -7.18 12.17 16.35
C GLY A 61 -6.37 10.90 16.04
N LYS A 62 -6.49 9.86 16.88
CA LYS A 62 -5.78 8.59 16.64
C LYS A 62 -6.31 7.88 15.40
N LYS A 63 -7.63 7.90 15.17
CA LYS A 63 -8.23 7.32 13.96
C LYS A 63 -7.83 8.11 12.71
N ILE A 64 -7.71 9.44 12.83
CA ILE A 64 -7.30 10.30 11.71
C ILE A 64 -5.84 10.06 11.36
N GLU A 65 -4.94 10.04 12.34
CA GLU A 65 -3.53 9.73 12.12
C GLU A 65 -3.36 8.32 11.52
N LYS A 66 -4.08 7.34 12.03
CA LYS A 66 -4.06 5.98 11.46
C LYS A 66 -4.59 5.93 10.03
N SER A 67 -5.58 6.77 9.70
CA SER A 67 -6.06 6.91 8.32
C SER A 67 -4.98 7.50 7.41
N LYS A 68 -4.31 8.55 7.88
CA LYS A 68 -3.18 9.17 7.16
C LYS A 68 -2.04 8.18 6.94
N GLU A 69 -1.63 7.44 7.96
CA GLU A 69 -0.62 6.39 7.87
C GLU A 69 -0.98 5.32 6.82
N ARG A 70 -2.22 4.86 6.81
CA ARG A 70 -2.69 3.88 5.81
C ARG A 70 -2.66 4.44 4.39
N LEU A 71 -3.03 5.70 4.21
CA LEU A 71 -2.91 6.37 2.91
C LEU A 71 -1.45 6.54 2.48
N GLN A 72 -0.54 6.84 3.42
CA GLN A 72 0.91 6.91 3.14
C GLN A 72 1.45 5.54 2.69
N ASN A 73 1.00 4.46 3.32
CA ASN A 73 1.42 3.09 2.99
C ASN A 73 0.98 2.63 1.60
N LEU A 74 -0.05 3.23 1.00
CA LEU A 74 -0.38 3.00 -0.42
C LEU A 74 0.73 3.45 -1.37
N ASN A 75 1.52 4.44 -0.95
CA ASN A 75 2.60 5.03 -1.75
C ASN A 75 2.13 5.66 -3.08
N TYR A 76 0.87 6.17 -3.12
CA TYR A 76 0.27 6.86 -4.27
C TYR A 76 0.39 8.36 -4.18
N PHE A 77 0.71 8.88 -3.00
CA PHE A 77 0.70 10.30 -2.68
C PHE A 77 2.07 10.79 -2.24
N GLU A 78 2.42 11.98 -2.68
CA GLU A 78 3.62 12.69 -2.25
C GLU A 78 3.38 13.36 -0.89
N GLU A 79 2.17 13.93 -0.72
CA GLU A 79 1.76 14.64 0.48
C GLU A 79 0.33 14.27 0.86
N ILE A 80 0.07 14.13 2.16
CA ILE A 80 -1.25 13.88 2.72
C ILE A 80 -1.39 14.78 3.94
N THR A 81 -2.34 15.70 3.86
CA THR A 81 -2.71 16.57 4.97
C THR A 81 -4.20 16.39 5.30
N TYR A 82 -4.59 16.77 6.49
CA TYR A 82 -5.99 16.86 6.84
C TYR A 82 -6.28 18.19 7.52
N ASP A 83 -7.51 18.63 7.37
CA ASP A 83 -8.02 19.88 7.91
C ASP A 83 -9.48 19.71 8.34
N THR A 84 -9.98 20.63 9.12
CA THR A 84 -11.39 20.65 9.53
C THR A 84 -12.05 21.94 9.13
N GLU A 85 -13.22 21.85 8.50
CA GLU A 85 -14.04 23.01 8.15
C GLU A 85 -15.32 23.03 9.02
N PRO A 86 -15.78 24.21 9.47
CA PRO A 86 -17.07 24.33 10.14
C PRO A 86 -18.20 23.89 9.20
N THR A 87 -19.28 23.40 9.75
CA THR A 87 -20.46 22.98 9.00
C THR A 87 -21.71 23.67 9.54
N ASP A 88 -22.71 23.85 8.70
CA ASP A 88 -24.01 24.40 9.10
C ASP A 88 -24.87 23.39 9.90
N ALA A 89 -24.42 22.15 10.05
CA ALA A 89 -25.16 21.07 10.72
C ALA A 89 -25.20 21.15 12.27
N GLY A 90 -24.56 22.18 12.86
CA GLY A 90 -24.55 22.44 14.30
C GLY A 90 -23.19 22.75 14.88
N ALA A 91 -23.16 23.41 16.04
CA ALA A 91 -21.94 23.94 16.66
C ALA A 91 -20.88 22.86 16.99
N ASN A 92 -21.31 21.64 17.28
CA ASN A 92 -20.43 20.53 17.68
C ASN A 92 -20.11 19.57 16.52
N ARG A 93 -20.31 20.01 15.26
CA ARG A 93 -20.00 19.22 14.06
C ARG A 93 -18.99 19.93 13.18
N LYS A 94 -18.10 19.16 12.56
CA LYS A 94 -17.10 19.66 11.62
C LYS A 94 -16.95 18.69 10.45
N ASP A 95 -16.69 19.24 9.28
CA ASP A 95 -16.26 18.45 8.13
C ASP A 95 -14.78 18.13 8.25
N LEU A 96 -14.40 16.90 8.01
CA LEU A 96 -13.02 16.45 7.95
C LEU A 96 -12.59 16.33 6.49
N ILE A 97 -11.53 17.03 6.12
CA ILE A 97 -11.04 17.08 4.75
C ILE A 97 -9.66 16.49 4.68
N PHE A 98 -9.52 15.41 3.91
CA PHE A 98 -8.21 14.89 3.52
C PHE A 98 -7.80 15.53 2.19
N ARG A 99 -6.64 16.19 2.19
CA ARG A 99 -6.02 16.72 0.98
C ARG A 99 -4.87 15.83 0.59
N VAL A 100 -4.86 15.36 -0.65
CA VAL A 100 -3.82 14.49 -1.16
C VAL A 100 -3.15 15.10 -2.38
N LYS A 101 -1.84 14.95 -2.49
CA LYS A 101 -1.07 15.29 -3.69
C LYS A 101 -0.56 14.01 -4.32
N GLU A 102 -1.08 13.67 -5.49
CA GLU A 102 -0.75 12.43 -6.17
C GLU A 102 0.64 12.46 -6.79
N LYS A 103 1.36 11.34 -6.71
CA LYS A 103 2.62 11.14 -7.42
C LYS A 103 2.50 10.12 -8.56
N ARG A 104 3.57 9.95 -9.31
CA ARG A 104 3.66 8.88 -10.29
C ARG A 104 3.76 7.54 -9.57
N THR A 105 2.97 6.56 -9.99
CA THR A 105 2.91 5.22 -9.41
C THR A 105 3.41 4.15 -10.37
N GLY A 106 3.69 4.52 -11.62
CA GLY A 106 4.36 3.69 -12.61
C GLY A 106 5.87 3.82 -12.47
N GLU A 107 6.58 2.70 -12.60
CA GLU A 107 8.02 2.60 -12.51
C GLU A 107 8.55 1.71 -13.64
N LEU A 108 9.66 2.12 -14.24
CA LEU A 108 10.43 1.34 -15.19
C LEU A 108 11.83 1.17 -14.62
N SER A 109 12.23 -0.07 -14.40
CA SER A 109 13.55 -0.43 -13.90
C SER A 109 14.24 -1.31 -14.92
N PHE A 110 15.54 -1.12 -15.11
CA PHE A 110 16.38 -2.01 -15.90
C PHE A 110 17.78 -2.02 -15.34
N GLY A 111 18.48 -3.09 -15.58
CA GLY A 111 19.85 -3.25 -15.10
C GLY A 111 20.51 -4.48 -15.72
N GLY A 112 21.82 -4.60 -15.43
CA GLY A 112 22.58 -5.75 -15.86
C GLY A 112 23.75 -5.99 -14.90
N GLY A 113 24.27 -7.20 -14.96
CA GLY A 113 25.37 -7.63 -14.07
C GLY A 113 26.08 -8.85 -14.60
N VAL A 114 27.06 -9.28 -13.83
CA VAL A 114 27.80 -10.53 -14.04
C VAL A 114 27.69 -11.39 -12.81
N SER A 115 27.58 -12.68 -12.98
CA SER A 115 27.57 -13.65 -11.88
C SER A 115 28.45 -14.84 -12.21
N SER A 116 28.79 -15.64 -11.20
CA SER A 116 29.55 -16.90 -11.39
C SER A 116 28.74 -17.99 -12.06
N ILE A 117 27.40 -17.88 -12.08
CA ILE A 117 26.48 -18.84 -12.71
C ILE A 117 26.13 -18.37 -14.11
N ASP A 118 25.61 -17.13 -14.22
CA ASP A 118 25.37 -16.46 -15.50
C ASP A 118 26.53 -15.52 -15.81
N THR A 119 27.26 -15.73 -16.86
CA THR A 119 28.39 -14.88 -17.26
C THR A 119 27.92 -13.43 -17.42
N PHE A 120 26.76 -13.24 -18.07
CA PHE A 120 26.08 -11.95 -18.19
C PHE A 120 24.60 -12.13 -17.93
N MET A 121 23.99 -11.15 -17.22
CA MET A 121 22.55 -11.07 -17.04
C MET A 121 22.05 -9.64 -17.23
N GLY A 122 20.85 -9.52 -17.74
CA GLY A 122 20.12 -8.26 -17.85
C GLY A 122 18.67 -8.44 -17.43
N PHE A 123 18.08 -7.40 -16.86
CA PHE A 123 16.64 -7.42 -16.54
C PHE A 123 15.96 -6.09 -16.92
N ALA A 124 14.68 -6.19 -17.18
CA ALA A 124 13.78 -5.03 -17.29
C ALA A 124 12.49 -5.34 -16.55
N GLU A 125 11.96 -4.35 -15.84
CA GLU A 125 10.70 -4.44 -15.11
C GLU A 125 9.87 -3.18 -15.33
N ILE A 126 8.60 -3.36 -15.66
CA ILE A 126 7.58 -2.31 -15.68
C ILE A 126 6.60 -2.63 -14.59
N SER A 127 6.36 -1.69 -13.67
CA SER A 127 5.38 -1.85 -12.61
C SER A 127 4.47 -0.64 -12.47
N GLN A 128 3.22 -0.88 -12.08
CA GLN A 128 2.21 0.14 -11.79
C GLN A 128 1.48 -0.24 -10.51
N ARG A 129 1.66 0.55 -9.45
CA ARG A 129 1.11 0.26 -8.11
C ARG A 129 -0.35 0.69 -7.92
N ASN A 130 -0.80 1.68 -8.66
CA ASN A 130 -2.20 2.14 -8.63
C ASN A 130 -2.87 1.78 -9.96
N PHE A 131 -2.74 0.52 -10.38
CA PHE A 131 -3.26 0.04 -11.64
C PHE A 131 -4.79 0.00 -11.62
N ASP A 132 -5.39 0.19 -12.79
CA ASP A 132 -6.83 0.08 -13.02
C ASP A 132 -7.08 -0.56 -14.37
N ILE A 133 -7.36 -1.85 -14.39
CA ILE A 133 -7.60 -2.62 -15.62
C ILE A 133 -8.79 -2.09 -16.43
N LEU A 134 -9.74 -1.43 -15.77
CA LEU A 134 -10.96 -0.91 -16.39
C LEU A 134 -10.81 0.54 -16.89
N ASN A 135 -9.71 1.20 -16.61
CA ASN A 135 -9.49 2.61 -16.96
C ASN A 135 -8.61 2.75 -18.21
N TRP A 136 -9.09 2.25 -19.34
CA TRP A 136 -8.43 2.43 -20.63
C TRP A 136 -8.48 3.90 -21.11
N PRO A 137 -7.43 4.50 -21.69
CA PRO A 137 -6.06 3.98 -21.89
C PRO A 137 -5.09 4.29 -20.74
N ARG A 138 -5.53 4.94 -19.66
CA ARG A 138 -4.66 5.43 -18.58
C ARG A 138 -4.18 4.34 -17.62
N PHE A 139 -4.96 3.27 -17.46
CA PHE A 139 -4.67 2.13 -16.59
C PHE A 139 -4.25 2.50 -15.15
N THR A 140 -4.77 3.59 -14.60
CA THR A 140 -4.38 4.08 -13.27
C THR A 140 -5.59 4.54 -12.47
N GLY A 141 -5.52 4.43 -11.14
CA GLY A 141 -6.52 4.94 -10.20
C GLY A 141 -7.37 3.89 -9.51
N GLY A 142 -7.25 2.59 -9.88
CA GLY A 142 -8.06 1.50 -9.32
C GLY A 142 -7.54 0.91 -8.01
N GLY A 143 -6.28 1.20 -7.67
CA GLY A 143 -5.64 0.67 -6.48
C GLY A 143 -5.19 -0.78 -6.61
N GLN A 144 -5.16 -1.33 -7.83
CA GLN A 144 -4.56 -2.61 -8.19
C GLN A 144 -3.05 -2.45 -8.38
N SER A 145 -2.32 -3.56 -8.43
CA SER A 145 -0.90 -3.57 -8.80
C SER A 145 -0.68 -4.50 -9.98
N LEU A 146 0.12 -4.06 -10.95
CA LEU A 146 0.61 -4.87 -12.05
C LEU A 146 2.11 -4.71 -12.13
N ALA A 147 2.84 -5.82 -12.28
CA ALA A 147 4.26 -5.80 -12.61
C ALA A 147 4.55 -6.84 -13.70
N ILE A 148 5.42 -6.48 -14.62
CA ILE A 148 5.91 -7.33 -15.70
C ILE A 148 7.43 -7.26 -15.65
N ARG A 149 8.07 -8.39 -15.42
CA ARG A 149 9.52 -8.51 -15.32
C ARG A 149 10.04 -9.50 -16.34
N GLY A 150 11.13 -9.17 -16.99
CA GLY A 150 11.92 -10.07 -17.80
C GLY A 150 13.38 -10.02 -17.36
N GLN A 151 13.99 -11.17 -17.20
CA GLN A 151 15.42 -11.34 -16.93
C GLN A 151 15.99 -12.32 -17.93
N ILE A 152 17.11 -11.97 -18.54
CA ILE A 152 17.81 -12.79 -19.52
C ILE A 152 19.27 -12.88 -19.07
N GLY A 153 19.69 -14.08 -18.78
CA GLY A 153 21.09 -14.43 -18.53
C GLY A 153 21.61 -15.38 -19.59
N THR A 154 22.89 -15.73 -19.51
CA THR A 154 23.52 -16.70 -20.41
C THR A 154 22.92 -18.09 -20.24
N ILE A 155 22.60 -18.46 -19.02
CA ILE A 155 22.11 -19.79 -18.63
C ILE A 155 20.66 -19.71 -18.15
N HIS A 156 20.28 -18.60 -17.48
CA HIS A 156 18.98 -18.45 -16.84
C HIS A 156 18.14 -17.38 -17.49
N GLN A 157 16.89 -17.70 -17.81
CA GLN A 157 15.90 -16.76 -18.34
C GLN A 157 14.64 -16.83 -17.48
N GLU A 158 14.10 -15.69 -17.09
CA GLU A 158 12.89 -15.60 -16.27
C GLU A 158 11.96 -14.49 -16.81
N TYR A 159 10.69 -14.82 -16.95
CA TYR A 159 9.63 -13.90 -17.30
C TYR A 159 8.49 -14.04 -16.30
N ASP A 160 8.04 -12.92 -15.76
CA ASP A 160 7.07 -12.88 -14.69
C ASP A 160 6.03 -11.79 -14.95
N VAL A 161 4.77 -12.12 -14.76
CA VAL A 161 3.65 -11.17 -14.80
C VAL A 161 2.84 -11.34 -13.53
N SER A 162 2.87 -10.35 -12.66
CA SER A 162 2.14 -10.36 -11.40
C SER A 162 1.03 -9.29 -11.38
N PHE A 163 -0.14 -9.69 -10.93
CA PHE A 163 -1.30 -8.82 -10.75
C PHE A 163 -1.88 -9.02 -9.35
N VAL A 164 -2.24 -7.91 -8.68
CA VAL A 164 -2.86 -7.94 -7.36
C VAL A 164 -4.05 -6.99 -7.30
N GLU A 165 -5.21 -7.53 -6.94
CA GLU A 165 -6.39 -6.77 -6.54
C GLU A 165 -6.53 -6.83 -5.00
N PRO A 166 -6.22 -5.75 -4.26
CA PRO A 166 -6.22 -5.81 -2.80
C PRO A 166 -7.63 -5.81 -2.17
N TYR A 167 -8.67 -5.45 -2.94
CA TYR A 167 -10.06 -5.36 -2.48
C TYR A 167 -11.04 -6.02 -3.44
N LEU A 168 -10.94 -7.32 -3.57
CA LEU A 168 -11.80 -8.12 -4.45
C LEU A 168 -13.29 -7.90 -4.08
N PHE A 169 -14.10 -7.51 -5.08
CA PHE A 169 -15.51 -7.15 -4.90
C PHE A 169 -15.76 -6.09 -3.81
N ASN A 170 -14.85 -5.11 -3.68
CA ASN A 170 -14.88 -4.07 -2.64
C ASN A 170 -14.83 -4.59 -1.19
N LYS A 171 -14.41 -5.83 -0.99
CA LYS A 171 -14.17 -6.43 0.33
C LYS A 171 -12.66 -6.45 0.62
N PRO A 172 -12.22 -6.42 1.89
CA PRO A 172 -10.80 -6.49 2.26
C PRO A 172 -10.24 -7.90 2.06
N ILE A 173 -10.36 -8.42 0.84
CA ILE A 173 -9.84 -9.69 0.38
C ILE A 173 -8.89 -9.39 -0.76
N SER A 174 -7.62 -9.70 -0.58
CA SER A 174 -6.61 -9.53 -1.60
C SER A 174 -6.58 -10.77 -2.48
N TRP A 175 -6.66 -10.58 -3.78
CA TRP A 175 -6.44 -11.59 -4.80
C TRP A 175 -5.18 -11.25 -5.57
N GLY A 176 -4.24 -12.21 -5.59
CA GLY A 176 -3.00 -12.14 -6.37
C GLY A 176 -2.97 -13.23 -7.41
N THR A 177 -2.43 -12.92 -8.57
CA THR A 177 -2.16 -13.88 -9.65
C THR A 177 -0.78 -13.61 -10.20
N ASN A 178 -0.02 -14.68 -10.43
CA ASN A 178 1.29 -14.62 -11.03
C ASN A 178 1.38 -15.64 -12.18
N LEU A 179 1.89 -15.22 -13.33
CA LEU A 179 2.24 -16.05 -14.46
C LEU A 179 3.76 -16.01 -14.61
N PHE A 180 4.39 -17.17 -14.68
CA PHE A 180 5.84 -17.25 -14.77
C PHE A 180 6.30 -18.26 -15.83
N LEU A 181 7.44 -17.93 -16.42
CA LEU A 181 8.19 -18.77 -17.32
C LEU A 181 9.66 -18.66 -16.95
N THR A 182 10.26 -19.79 -16.57
CA THR A 182 11.69 -19.89 -16.25
C THR A 182 12.33 -20.92 -17.16
N SER A 183 13.47 -20.62 -17.74
CA SER A 183 14.29 -21.53 -18.51
C SER A 183 15.71 -21.51 -17.96
N GLN A 184 16.28 -22.66 -17.71
CA GLN A 184 17.65 -22.81 -17.25
C GLN A 184 18.35 -23.86 -18.09
N ASP A 185 19.36 -23.45 -18.84
CA ASP A 185 20.24 -24.32 -19.60
C ASP A 185 21.55 -24.46 -18.81
N ASN A 186 21.86 -25.65 -18.31
CA ASN A 186 23.03 -25.86 -17.49
C ASN A 186 24.06 -26.67 -18.28
N GLU A 187 25.19 -26.06 -18.66
CA GLU A 187 26.28 -26.67 -19.42
C GLU A 187 26.92 -27.87 -18.69
N ASN A 188 26.78 -27.94 -17.35
CA ASN A 188 27.31 -29.02 -16.53
C ASN A 188 26.34 -30.22 -16.36
N THR A 189 25.09 -30.05 -16.76
CA THR A 189 24.10 -31.13 -16.78
C THR A 189 23.65 -31.32 -18.24
N LEU A 190 23.48 -32.60 -18.64
CA LEU A 190 23.02 -32.96 -19.99
C LEU A 190 21.57 -32.50 -20.29
N PHE A 191 20.95 -31.76 -19.38
CA PHE A 191 19.54 -31.38 -19.47
C PHE A 191 19.34 -29.88 -19.14
N GLY A 192 18.61 -29.21 -20.02
CA GLY A 192 17.99 -27.94 -19.74
C GLY A 192 16.60 -28.13 -19.08
N GLU A 193 16.20 -27.21 -18.21
CA GLU A 193 14.90 -27.21 -17.55
C GLU A 193 14.09 -25.98 -17.93
N ARG A 194 12.85 -26.20 -18.37
CA ARG A 194 11.89 -25.14 -18.63
C ARG A 194 10.66 -25.32 -17.74
N ARG A 195 10.36 -24.31 -16.93
CA ARG A 195 9.18 -24.27 -16.09
C ARG A 195 8.25 -23.16 -16.57
N MET A 196 6.98 -23.48 -16.76
CA MET A 196 5.94 -22.50 -17.00
C MET A 196 4.78 -22.78 -16.06
N GLY A 197 4.19 -21.72 -15.52
CA GLY A 197 3.09 -21.91 -14.59
C GLY A 197 2.32 -20.67 -14.28
N ALA A 198 1.29 -20.89 -13.47
CA ALA A 198 0.45 -19.86 -12.92
C ALA A 198 0.21 -20.14 -11.43
N SER A 199 0.21 -19.11 -10.64
CA SER A 199 -0.22 -19.17 -9.24
C SER A 199 -1.33 -18.17 -8.97
N THR A 200 -2.22 -18.51 -8.06
CA THR A 200 -3.26 -17.62 -7.56
C THR A 200 -3.33 -17.70 -6.05
N THR A 201 -3.53 -16.57 -5.40
CA THR A 201 -3.59 -16.45 -3.95
C THR A 201 -4.77 -15.59 -3.55
N LEU A 202 -5.49 -16.02 -2.50
CA LEU A 202 -6.51 -15.24 -1.83
C LEU A 202 -6.08 -15.05 -0.39
N SER A 203 -6.12 -13.83 0.11
CA SER A 203 -5.78 -13.55 1.50
C SER A 203 -6.66 -12.44 2.08
N ARG A 204 -6.85 -12.47 3.40
CA ARG A 204 -7.57 -11.46 4.14
C ARG A 204 -6.79 -11.04 5.38
N LEU A 205 -6.73 -9.74 5.60
CA LEU A 205 -6.12 -9.15 6.79
C LEU A 205 -7.20 -8.91 7.86
N PHE A 206 -7.02 -9.49 9.04
CA PHE A 206 -7.92 -9.34 10.18
C PHE A 206 -7.29 -8.38 11.21
N LYS A 207 -8.04 -7.33 11.57
CA LYS A 207 -7.65 -6.32 12.61
C LYS A 207 -6.24 -5.74 12.44
N ASP A 208 -5.73 -5.68 11.19
CA ASP A 208 -4.37 -5.21 10.84
C ASP A 208 -3.21 -6.03 11.48
N VAL A 209 -3.48 -7.21 12.03
CA VAL A 209 -2.51 -8.05 12.77
C VAL A 209 -2.34 -9.43 12.15
N LEU A 210 -3.43 -10.11 11.82
CA LEU A 210 -3.41 -11.48 11.33
C LEU A 210 -3.80 -11.55 9.85
N ARG A 211 -2.90 -12.07 9.01
CA ARG A 211 -3.23 -12.38 7.61
C ARG A 211 -3.46 -13.87 7.46
N VAL A 212 -4.63 -14.23 6.94
CA VAL A 212 -4.98 -15.61 6.60
C VAL A 212 -5.19 -15.67 5.09
N GLY A 213 -4.63 -16.68 4.46
CA GLY A 213 -4.77 -16.86 3.02
C GLY A 213 -4.47 -18.28 2.59
N GLY A 214 -4.86 -18.59 1.36
CA GLY A 214 -4.56 -19.82 0.66
C GLY A 214 -4.19 -19.51 -0.77
N GLY A 215 -3.40 -20.39 -1.37
CA GLY A 215 -2.99 -20.26 -2.76
C GLY A 215 -2.92 -21.60 -3.44
N TYR A 216 -2.97 -21.53 -4.76
CA TYR A 216 -2.79 -22.70 -5.63
C TYR A 216 -1.79 -22.32 -6.72
N THR A 217 -0.86 -23.25 -6.98
CA THR A 217 0.12 -23.12 -8.06
C THR A 217 0.01 -24.33 -8.96
N MET A 218 -0.02 -24.08 -10.26
CA MET A 218 0.04 -25.09 -11.30
C MET A 218 1.24 -24.78 -12.18
N GLU A 219 2.12 -25.76 -12.33
CA GLU A 219 3.32 -25.64 -13.19
C GLU A 219 3.51 -26.86 -14.07
N ARG A 220 4.11 -26.63 -15.21
CA ARG A 220 4.59 -27.64 -16.13
C ARG A 220 6.11 -27.54 -16.21
N VAL A 221 6.77 -28.65 -15.99
CA VAL A 221 8.22 -28.77 -16.09
C VAL A 221 8.55 -29.60 -17.33
N GLU A 222 9.36 -29.06 -18.20
CA GLU A 222 9.88 -29.76 -19.39
C GLU A 222 11.39 -29.86 -19.26
N LEU A 223 11.89 -31.08 -19.40
CA LEU A 223 13.32 -31.33 -19.53
C LEU A 223 13.68 -31.35 -21.02
N ARG A 224 14.76 -30.68 -21.37
CA ARG A 224 15.28 -30.64 -22.74
C ARG A 224 16.69 -31.21 -22.74
N ASP A 225 16.99 -32.02 -23.73
CA ASP A 225 18.38 -32.42 -24.01
C ASP A 225 19.12 -31.19 -24.59
N VAL A 226 20.30 -30.91 -24.07
CA VAL A 226 21.16 -29.76 -24.48
C VAL A 226 22.15 -30.24 -25.52
#